data_7ea2c216b2a31f2cfe779cc529821683
#
_entry.id   7ea2c216b2a31f2cfe779cc529821683
#
_cell.length_a   1.000
_cell.length_b   1.000
_cell.length_c   1.000
_cell.angle_alpha   90.00
_cell.angle_beta   90.00
_cell.angle_gamma   90.00
#
_symmetry.space_group_name_H-M   'P 1'
#
loop_
_entity.id
_entity.type
_entity.pdbx_description
1 polymer ?
#
loop_
_entity_poly.entity_id
_entity_poly.type
_entity_poly.pdbx_seq_one_letter_code
_entity_poly.pdbx_strand_id
1 'polypeptide(L)'
;MSESASAKDVRAAAGAWLERREFGPWTDADQKQLDAWLNASPSNMVEFLRVEQVWKRADRLRALNRPMRESKPAPQKTPLSFVPKLAAAFAMIAAVGIGVGAYMLNTGETAYETPIGIRKTITFADGSKVELNTDTLLRARITQTGRTAELVKGEAFFQIEHDAAHPFVVTAAGYRVTDLGTKFLVRRDGKRLEITLVEGSARVDPAEKDVRGKSTVLSPGDMVVATANALTVTKKTTPALANEMAWRRGLLIFNHATLEEAAAEFNRYNSQKLVIASPSVARRTIGGTFPTSGVEEFAEVAKGVFGFHVKTQGNDIVISP
;
A
#
# COMPACT_ATOMS: atom_id res chain seq x y z
N MET A 1 2.67 7.20 43.67
CA MET A 1 1.64 6.67 42.78
C MET A 1 1.27 7.81 41.86
N SER A 2 1.85 7.85 40.66
CA SER A 2 1.61 8.89 39.66
C SER A 2 0.60 8.33 38.65
N GLU A 3 -0.59 8.90 38.66
CA GLU A 3 -1.70 8.59 37.79
C GLU A 3 -1.31 8.96 36.35
N SER A 4 -1.22 7.99 35.45
CA SER A 4 -0.97 8.25 34.04
C SER A 4 -2.21 8.94 33.49
N ALA A 5 -2.08 10.23 33.12
CA ALA A 5 -3.12 10.97 32.42
C ALA A 5 -3.63 10.15 31.23
N SER A 6 -4.95 10.01 31.10
CA SER A 6 -5.58 9.28 30.00
C SER A 6 -5.16 9.92 28.66
N ALA A 7 -4.94 9.11 27.61
CA ALA A 7 -4.61 9.59 26.27
C ALA A 7 -5.61 10.67 25.75
N LYS A 8 -6.82 10.64 26.27
CA LYS A 8 -7.87 11.64 25.99
C LYS A 8 -7.55 12.99 26.63
N ASP A 9 -7.02 12.98 27.86
CA ASP A 9 -6.67 14.19 28.61
C ASP A 9 -5.42 14.87 28.01
N VAL A 10 -4.43 14.07 27.59
CA VAL A 10 -3.24 14.58 26.89
C VAL A 10 -3.60 15.23 25.56
N ARG A 11 -4.53 14.65 24.80
CA ARG A 11 -5.01 15.22 23.55
C ARG A 11 -5.79 16.52 23.76
N ALA A 12 -6.62 16.59 24.80
CA ALA A 12 -7.35 17.80 25.16
C ALA A 12 -6.39 18.92 25.54
N ALA A 13 -5.35 18.62 26.33
CA ALA A 13 -4.31 19.59 26.69
C ALA A 13 -3.50 20.08 25.47
N ALA A 14 -3.16 19.19 24.53
CA ALA A 14 -2.51 19.55 23.28
C ALA A 14 -3.35 20.50 22.42
N GLY A 15 -4.68 20.28 22.36
CA GLY A 15 -5.63 21.17 21.68
C GLY A 15 -5.69 22.55 22.31
N ALA A 16 -5.75 22.62 23.65
CA ALA A 16 -5.78 23.89 24.40
C ALA A 16 -4.50 24.72 24.18
N TRP A 17 -3.31 24.08 24.10
CA TRP A 17 -2.06 24.78 23.77
C TRP A 17 -2.07 25.38 22.37
N LEU A 18 -2.62 24.66 21.37
CA LEU A 18 -2.73 25.16 20.00
C LEU A 18 -3.72 26.29 19.89
N GLU A 19 -4.89 26.17 20.54
CA GLU A 19 -5.91 27.23 20.58
C GLU A 19 -5.35 28.51 21.20
N ARG A 20 -4.64 28.39 22.33
CA ARG A 20 -4.02 29.54 23.02
C ARG A 20 -2.94 30.20 22.15
N ARG A 21 -2.14 29.43 21.42
CA ARG A 21 -1.10 29.93 20.51
C ARG A 21 -1.67 30.68 19.32
N GLU A 22 -2.82 30.22 18.79
CA GLU A 22 -3.42 30.77 17.56
C GLU A 22 -4.35 31.98 17.81
N PHE A 23 -5.06 31.97 18.91
CA PHE A 23 -6.12 32.95 19.17
C PHE A 23 -5.88 33.86 20.38
N GLY A 24 -4.79 33.63 21.12
CA GLY A 24 -4.46 34.45 22.31
C GLY A 24 -3.18 35.28 22.13
N PRO A 25 -2.92 36.23 23.05
CA PRO A 25 -1.61 36.88 23.12
C PRO A 25 -0.57 35.86 23.57
N TRP A 26 0.37 35.51 22.67
CA TRP A 26 1.44 34.55 22.95
C TRP A 26 2.67 35.26 23.55
N THR A 27 3.11 34.84 24.72
CA THR A 27 4.22 35.43 25.46
C THR A 27 5.38 34.42 25.61
N ASP A 28 6.57 34.90 25.94
CA ASP A 28 7.74 34.06 26.26
C ASP A 28 7.48 33.14 27.47
N ALA A 29 6.60 33.54 28.38
CA ALA A 29 6.18 32.70 29.49
C ALA A 29 5.31 31.52 29.03
N ASP A 30 4.43 31.75 28.06
CA ASP A 30 3.61 30.68 27.46
C ASP A 30 4.47 29.70 26.70
N GLN A 31 5.49 30.15 25.96
CA GLN A 31 6.43 29.27 25.26
C GLN A 31 7.19 28.37 26.26
N LYS A 32 7.70 28.95 27.35
CA LYS A 32 8.39 28.15 28.38
C LYS A 32 7.49 27.10 29.04
N GLN A 33 6.21 27.43 29.26
CA GLN A 33 5.25 26.50 29.82
C GLN A 33 4.91 25.35 28.82
N LEU A 34 4.75 25.68 27.54
CA LEU A 34 4.56 24.68 26.50
C LEU A 34 5.77 23.74 26.40
N ASP A 35 6.99 24.30 26.38
CA ASP A 35 8.23 23.50 26.33
C ASP A 35 8.36 22.57 27.54
N ALA A 36 8.04 23.08 28.75
CA ALA A 36 8.02 22.25 29.94
C ALA A 36 6.99 21.12 29.87
N TRP A 37 5.79 21.41 29.34
CA TRP A 37 4.75 20.39 29.15
C TRP A 37 5.12 19.36 28.09
N LEU A 38 5.74 19.77 26.96
CA LEU A 38 6.22 18.86 25.91
C LEU A 38 7.33 17.92 26.43
N ASN A 39 8.22 18.44 27.27
CA ASN A 39 9.33 17.68 27.84
C ASN A 39 8.91 16.76 29.04
N ALA A 40 7.73 16.98 29.61
CA ALA A 40 7.25 16.20 30.76
C ALA A 40 6.93 14.73 30.39
N SER A 41 6.56 14.44 29.14
CA SER A 41 6.29 13.09 28.66
C SER A 41 6.41 12.98 27.14
N PRO A 42 6.99 11.87 26.60
CA PRO A 42 6.97 11.59 25.16
C PRO A 42 5.55 11.55 24.57
N SER A 43 4.55 11.15 25.34
CA SER A 43 3.15 11.14 24.93
C SER A 43 2.62 12.56 24.65
N ASN A 44 3.05 13.55 25.42
CA ASN A 44 2.65 14.95 25.22
C ASN A 44 3.15 15.49 23.89
N MET A 45 4.41 15.22 23.56
CA MET A 45 5.00 15.62 22.28
C MET A 45 4.32 14.93 21.08
N VAL A 46 4.07 13.65 21.15
CA VAL A 46 3.43 12.88 20.07
C VAL A 46 1.99 13.38 19.82
N GLU A 47 1.19 13.58 20.88
CA GLU A 47 -0.18 14.07 20.72
C GLU A 47 -0.21 15.54 20.27
N PHE A 48 0.72 16.38 20.73
CA PHE A 48 0.81 17.76 20.26
C PHE A 48 1.10 17.83 18.76
N LEU A 49 2.08 17.09 18.25
CA LEU A 49 2.41 17.04 16.83
C LEU A 49 1.25 16.49 15.98
N ARG A 50 0.52 15.50 16.50
CA ARG A 50 -0.66 14.95 15.83
C ARG A 50 -1.79 15.96 15.69
N VAL A 51 -2.12 16.69 16.76
CA VAL A 51 -3.16 17.72 16.76
C VAL A 51 -2.72 18.92 15.93
N GLU A 52 -1.45 19.33 15.96
CA GLU A 52 -0.90 20.41 15.13
C GLU A 52 -1.01 20.09 13.62
N GLN A 53 -0.78 18.86 13.22
CA GLN A 53 -0.96 18.46 11.81
C GLN A 53 -2.41 18.56 11.34
N VAL A 54 -3.36 18.19 12.21
CA VAL A 54 -4.80 18.34 11.92
C VAL A 54 -5.17 19.81 11.82
N TRP A 55 -4.63 20.64 12.73
CA TRP A 55 -4.86 22.09 12.77
C TRP A 55 -4.36 22.78 11.50
N LYS A 56 -3.12 22.52 11.08
CA LYS A 56 -2.54 23.05 9.83
C LYS A 56 -3.33 22.66 8.57
N ARG A 57 -4.00 21.49 8.57
CA ARG A 57 -4.91 21.12 7.48
C ARG A 57 -6.20 21.93 7.49
N ALA A 58 -6.75 22.23 8.67
CA ALA A 58 -7.95 23.03 8.83
C ALA A 58 -7.72 24.51 8.43
N ASP A 59 -6.54 25.08 8.72
CA ASP A 59 -6.18 26.46 8.34
C ASP A 59 -6.06 26.66 6.83
N ARG A 60 -5.61 25.66 6.08
CA ARG A 60 -5.61 25.73 4.61
C ARG A 60 -7.02 25.83 4.04
N LEU A 61 -8.02 25.28 4.72
CA LEU A 61 -9.43 25.41 4.32
C LEU A 61 -10.01 26.78 4.71
N ARG A 62 -9.56 27.38 5.82
CA ARG A 62 -9.94 28.74 6.22
C ARG A 62 -9.36 29.82 5.30
N ALA A 63 -8.16 29.64 4.75
CA ALA A 63 -7.54 30.58 3.82
C ALA A 63 -8.31 30.72 2.50
N LEU A 64 -9.18 29.76 2.16
CA LEU A 64 -10.08 29.82 1.00
C LEU A 64 -11.37 30.62 1.28
N ASN A 65 -11.65 30.97 2.53
CA ASN A 65 -12.87 31.66 2.96
C ASN A 65 -12.52 33.04 3.56
N ARG A 66 -11.94 33.95 2.73
CA ARG A 66 -11.77 35.33 3.14
C ARG A 66 -13.15 36.02 3.19
N PRO A 67 -13.62 36.57 4.35
CA PRO A 67 -14.79 37.42 4.36
C PRO A 67 -14.44 38.73 3.67
N MET A 68 -15.22 39.12 2.68
CA MET A 68 -15.18 40.42 2.06
C MET A 68 -15.54 41.48 3.10
N ARG A 69 -14.68 42.50 3.19
CA ARG A 69 -14.77 43.66 4.06
C ARG A 69 -16.11 44.39 3.83
N GLU A 70 -16.93 44.46 4.88
CA GLU A 70 -18.19 45.22 4.87
C GLU A 70 -17.92 46.70 4.66
N SER A 71 -18.38 47.24 3.54
CA SER A 71 -18.70 48.64 3.35
C SER A 71 -20.23 48.81 3.52
N LYS A 72 -20.63 49.62 4.50
CA LYS A 72 -22.04 49.97 4.76
C LYS A 72 -22.65 50.62 3.50
N PRO A 73 -23.78 50.15 3.02
CA PRO A 73 -24.66 50.94 2.14
C PRO A 73 -25.94 51.38 2.85
N ALA A 74 -26.39 52.59 2.48
CA ALA A 74 -27.68 53.16 2.85
C ALA A 74 -28.86 52.32 2.26
N PRO A 75 -30.08 52.43 2.83
CA PRO A 75 -31.17 51.51 2.49
C PRO A 75 -31.83 51.91 1.18
N GLN A 76 -31.69 51.05 0.17
CA GLN A 76 -32.56 51.07 -1.03
C GLN A 76 -33.41 49.80 -1.07
N LYS A 77 -34.72 50.00 -1.08
CA LYS A 77 -35.74 48.96 -1.27
C LYS A 77 -35.77 48.58 -2.75
N THR A 78 -35.43 47.32 -3.07
CA THR A 78 -35.70 46.70 -4.36
C THR A 78 -36.26 45.30 -4.17
N PRO A 79 -37.20 44.83 -5.03
CA PRO A 79 -38.00 43.62 -4.77
C PRO A 79 -37.23 42.33 -4.96
N LEU A 80 -37.37 41.43 -3.98
CA LEU A 80 -36.88 40.05 -3.97
C LEU A 80 -37.63 39.19 -5.03
N SER A 81 -37.01 38.83 -6.15
CA SER A 81 -37.58 37.80 -6.99
C SER A 81 -36.60 36.85 -7.71
N PHE A 82 -35.27 36.91 -7.40
CA PHE A 82 -34.30 36.10 -8.15
C PHE A 82 -33.37 35.19 -7.32
N VAL A 83 -33.53 35.19 -5.98
CA VAL A 83 -32.58 34.49 -5.06
C VAL A 83 -32.81 32.99 -4.86
N PRO A 84 -34.02 32.38 -5.11
CA PRO A 84 -34.20 30.97 -4.75
C PRO A 84 -33.48 29.98 -5.70
N LYS A 85 -33.20 30.39 -6.95
CA LYS A 85 -32.58 29.44 -7.91
C LYS A 85 -31.06 29.27 -7.75
N LEU A 86 -30.35 30.34 -7.36
CA LEU A 86 -28.91 30.25 -7.06
C LEU A 86 -28.66 29.55 -5.72
N ALA A 87 -29.47 29.82 -4.71
CA ALA A 87 -29.35 29.14 -3.41
C ALA A 87 -29.59 27.61 -3.52
N ALA A 88 -30.55 27.21 -4.38
CA ALA A 88 -30.80 25.79 -4.65
C ALA A 88 -29.62 25.12 -5.38
N ALA A 89 -28.96 25.82 -6.32
CA ALA A 89 -27.78 25.30 -7.02
C ALA A 89 -26.57 25.13 -6.07
N PHE A 90 -26.33 26.11 -5.18
CA PHE A 90 -25.29 26.01 -4.16
C PHE A 90 -25.59 24.93 -3.12
N ALA A 91 -26.85 24.77 -2.71
CA ALA A 91 -27.24 23.69 -1.79
C ALA A 91 -27.07 22.30 -2.44
N MET A 92 -27.33 22.17 -3.74
CA MET A 92 -27.13 20.91 -4.48
C MET A 92 -25.63 20.58 -4.64
N ILE A 93 -24.79 21.56 -4.96
CA ILE A 93 -23.33 21.40 -5.04
C ILE A 93 -22.74 21.05 -3.67
N ALA A 94 -23.22 21.70 -2.60
CA ALA A 94 -22.81 21.39 -1.23
C ALA A 94 -23.27 19.97 -0.82
N ALA A 95 -24.50 19.57 -1.16
CA ALA A 95 -25.02 18.22 -0.87
C ALA A 95 -24.26 17.13 -1.65
N VAL A 96 -23.92 17.40 -2.93
CA VAL A 96 -23.07 16.51 -3.72
C VAL A 96 -21.65 16.46 -3.16
N GLY A 97 -21.07 17.60 -2.77
CA GLY A 97 -19.75 17.66 -2.14
C GLY A 97 -19.71 16.93 -0.79
N ILE A 98 -20.73 17.07 0.04
CA ILE A 98 -20.88 16.34 1.31
C ILE A 98 -21.14 14.85 1.02
N GLY A 99 -21.97 14.52 0.05
CA GLY A 99 -22.26 13.14 -0.35
C GLY A 99 -21.02 12.41 -0.88
N VAL A 100 -20.25 13.05 -1.75
CA VAL A 100 -18.97 12.52 -2.26
C VAL A 100 -17.93 12.46 -1.14
N GLY A 101 -17.85 13.48 -0.29
CA GLY A 101 -16.95 13.47 0.87
C GLY A 101 -17.30 12.37 1.88
N ALA A 102 -18.58 12.21 2.20
CA ALA A 102 -19.06 11.12 3.08
C ALA A 102 -18.88 9.74 2.43
N TYR A 103 -19.07 9.61 1.13
CA TYR A 103 -18.80 8.38 0.39
C TYR A 103 -17.30 8.03 0.42
N MET A 104 -16.42 9.00 0.17
CA MET A 104 -14.96 8.83 0.24
C MET A 104 -14.46 8.54 1.66
N LEU A 105 -15.07 9.15 2.69
CA LEU A 105 -14.76 8.88 4.10
C LEU A 105 -15.36 7.56 4.61
N ASN A 106 -16.43 7.07 3.99
CA ASN A 106 -17.14 5.86 4.42
C ASN A 106 -16.70 4.60 3.66
N THR A 107 -15.69 4.68 2.77
CA THR A 107 -15.18 3.50 2.08
C THR A 107 -14.53 2.52 3.04
N GLY A 108 -14.10 2.95 4.24
CA GLY A 108 -13.46 2.08 5.24
C GLY A 108 -12.24 1.34 4.68
N GLU A 109 -11.74 1.76 3.52
CA GLU A 109 -10.62 1.17 2.82
C GLU A 109 -9.31 1.74 3.39
N THR A 110 -8.38 0.85 3.71
CA THR A 110 -7.04 1.23 4.19
C THR A 110 -6.00 0.81 3.16
N ALA A 111 -5.13 1.73 2.79
CA ALA A 111 -4.00 1.46 1.91
C ALA A 111 -2.76 1.07 2.72
N TYR A 112 -2.11 0.00 2.30
CA TYR A 112 -0.86 -0.51 2.86
C TYR A 112 0.18 -0.53 1.76
N GLU A 113 1.32 0.11 2.01
CA GLU A 113 2.39 0.23 1.03
C GLU A 113 3.73 -0.22 1.62
N THR A 114 4.58 -0.81 0.77
CA THR A 114 5.97 -1.13 1.05
C THR A 114 6.87 -0.47 0.00
N PRO A 115 7.96 0.20 0.42
CA PRO A 115 9.01 0.66 -0.49
C PRO A 115 9.80 -0.51 -1.10
N ILE A 116 10.65 -0.19 -2.10
CA ILE A 116 11.61 -1.14 -2.67
C ILE A 116 12.52 -1.69 -1.54
N GLY A 117 12.72 -3.01 -1.53
CA GLY A 117 13.54 -3.73 -0.56
C GLY A 117 12.88 -3.99 0.80
N ILE A 118 11.72 -3.39 1.08
CA ILE A 118 11.03 -3.49 2.36
C ILE A 118 9.87 -4.49 2.27
N ARG A 119 9.68 -5.25 3.34
CA ARG A 119 8.56 -6.19 3.53
C ARG A 119 7.78 -5.79 4.77
N LYS A 120 6.48 -6.08 4.79
CA LYS A 120 5.59 -5.73 5.90
C LYS A 120 4.55 -6.81 6.13
N THR A 121 4.34 -7.19 7.39
CA THR A 121 3.24 -8.07 7.79
C THR A 121 2.10 -7.23 8.36
N ILE A 122 0.89 -7.53 7.93
CA ILE A 122 -0.35 -6.91 8.38
C ILE A 122 -1.21 -8.00 8.99
N THR A 123 -1.76 -7.76 10.17
CA THR A 123 -2.79 -8.61 10.78
C THR A 123 -4.08 -7.83 10.78
N PHE A 124 -5.11 -8.38 10.15
CA PHE A 124 -6.44 -7.78 10.12
C PHE A 124 -7.24 -8.12 11.37
N ALA A 125 -8.35 -7.41 11.57
CA ALA A 125 -9.21 -7.59 12.75
C ALA A 125 -9.89 -8.97 12.81
N ASP A 126 -10.05 -9.63 11.66
CA ASP A 126 -10.59 -11.00 11.52
C ASP A 126 -9.56 -12.11 11.81
N GLY A 127 -8.32 -11.75 12.17
CA GLY A 127 -7.22 -12.69 12.40
C GLY A 127 -6.41 -13.03 11.14
N SER A 128 -6.90 -12.70 9.95
CA SER A 128 -6.19 -12.92 8.69
C SER A 128 -4.88 -12.14 8.66
N LYS A 129 -3.84 -12.75 8.05
CA LYS A 129 -2.50 -12.14 7.91
C LYS A 129 -2.14 -11.99 6.46
N VAL A 130 -1.53 -10.84 6.14
CA VAL A 130 -1.00 -10.58 4.80
C VAL A 130 0.44 -10.10 4.92
N GLU A 131 1.34 -10.77 4.23
CA GLU A 131 2.74 -10.36 4.12
C GLU A 131 2.94 -9.68 2.76
N LEU A 132 3.23 -8.39 2.78
CA LEU A 132 3.55 -7.60 1.60
C LEU A 132 5.03 -7.73 1.27
N ASN A 133 5.34 -8.01 0.03
CA ASN A 133 6.69 -8.03 -0.49
C ASN A 133 7.17 -6.60 -0.86
N THR A 134 8.33 -6.49 -1.47
CA THR A 134 8.92 -5.24 -1.99
C THR A 134 7.97 -4.52 -2.96
N ASP A 135 8.00 -3.18 -2.96
CA ASP A 135 7.26 -2.30 -3.89
C ASP A 135 5.80 -2.70 -4.10
N THR A 136 5.09 -2.95 -3.00
CA THR A 136 3.72 -3.48 -3.00
C THR A 136 2.75 -2.45 -2.49
N LEU A 137 1.62 -2.30 -3.18
CA LEU A 137 0.47 -1.51 -2.74
C LEU A 137 -0.77 -2.41 -2.66
N LEU A 138 -1.28 -2.58 -1.45
CA LEU A 138 -2.51 -3.30 -1.13
C LEU A 138 -3.53 -2.33 -0.55
N ARG A 139 -4.75 -2.34 -1.06
CA ARG A 139 -5.90 -1.69 -0.44
C ARG A 139 -6.79 -2.74 0.16
N ALA A 140 -7.20 -2.59 1.41
CA ALA A 140 -8.05 -3.58 2.05
C ALA A 140 -9.18 -2.91 2.83
N ARG A 141 -10.33 -3.59 2.81
CA ARG A 141 -11.51 -3.23 3.59
C ARG A 141 -12.02 -4.47 4.29
N ILE A 142 -11.89 -4.48 5.63
CA ILE A 142 -12.35 -5.55 6.49
C ILE A 142 -13.44 -4.98 7.39
N THR A 143 -14.66 -5.46 7.21
CA THR A 143 -15.85 -5.04 7.95
C THR A 143 -16.60 -6.28 8.47
N GLN A 144 -17.62 -6.07 9.27
CA GLN A 144 -18.49 -7.17 9.72
C GLN A 144 -19.28 -7.85 8.59
N THR A 145 -19.47 -7.16 7.46
CA THR A 145 -20.29 -7.64 6.34
C THR A 145 -19.49 -8.01 5.10
N GLY A 146 -18.18 -7.77 5.09
CA GLY A 146 -17.36 -8.10 3.92
C GLY A 146 -15.86 -7.93 4.14
N ARG A 147 -15.09 -8.79 3.51
CA ARG A 147 -13.62 -8.86 3.58
C ARG A 147 -13.06 -8.78 2.16
N THR A 148 -12.55 -7.61 1.80
CA THR A 148 -12.04 -7.37 0.45
C THR A 148 -10.65 -6.76 0.48
N ALA A 149 -9.81 -7.13 -0.49
CA ALA A 149 -8.52 -6.52 -0.73
C ALA A 149 -8.29 -6.35 -2.24
N GLU A 150 -7.60 -5.28 -2.63
CA GLU A 150 -7.12 -5.05 -3.98
C GLU A 150 -5.61 -4.98 -3.99
N LEU A 151 -4.95 -5.90 -4.71
CA LEU A 151 -3.53 -5.79 -4.98
C LEU A 151 -3.34 -4.89 -6.20
N VAL A 152 -2.96 -3.63 -5.95
CA VAL A 152 -2.78 -2.61 -7.00
C VAL A 152 -1.47 -2.84 -7.76
N LYS A 153 -0.39 -3.19 -7.05
CA LYS A 153 0.93 -3.55 -7.59
C LYS A 153 1.70 -4.43 -6.61
N GLY A 154 2.70 -5.14 -7.10
CA GLY A 154 3.66 -5.88 -6.29
C GLY A 154 3.20 -7.31 -5.99
N GLU A 155 3.51 -7.80 -4.80
CA GLU A 155 3.32 -9.20 -4.42
C GLU A 155 2.94 -9.31 -2.95
N ALA A 156 1.95 -10.16 -2.66
CA ALA A 156 1.50 -10.39 -1.29
C ALA A 156 1.18 -11.88 -1.06
N PHE A 157 1.56 -12.37 0.10
CA PHE A 157 1.18 -13.68 0.61
C PHE A 157 0.03 -13.51 1.59
N PHE A 158 -1.08 -14.18 1.30
CA PHE A 158 -2.30 -14.16 2.09
C PHE A 158 -2.42 -15.44 2.91
N GLN A 159 -2.66 -15.31 4.20
CA GLN A 159 -3.08 -16.37 5.10
C GLN A 159 -4.41 -15.93 5.70
N ILE A 160 -5.48 -16.48 5.18
CA ILE A 160 -6.85 -16.05 5.47
C ILE A 160 -7.51 -17.00 6.46
N GLU A 161 -8.10 -16.41 7.51
CA GLU A 161 -8.95 -17.14 8.45
C GLU A 161 -10.26 -17.55 7.78
N HIS A 162 -10.63 -18.82 7.97
CA HIS A 162 -11.82 -19.39 7.34
C HIS A 162 -13.10 -18.78 7.91
N ASP A 163 -13.91 -18.17 7.06
CA ASP A 163 -15.27 -17.71 7.37
C ASP A 163 -16.16 -17.89 6.13
N ALA A 164 -16.93 -18.96 6.13
CA ALA A 164 -17.82 -19.31 5.02
C ALA A 164 -18.98 -18.31 4.81
N ALA A 165 -19.39 -17.60 5.88
CA ALA A 165 -20.45 -16.60 5.79
C ALA A 165 -19.97 -15.30 5.12
N HIS A 166 -18.68 -14.96 5.29
CA HIS A 166 -18.07 -13.75 4.74
C HIS A 166 -16.76 -14.11 4.02
N PRO A 167 -16.81 -14.64 2.79
CA PRO A 167 -15.61 -15.01 2.02
C PRO A 167 -14.67 -13.83 1.88
N PHE A 168 -13.34 -14.09 1.93
CA PHE A 168 -12.35 -13.06 1.64
C PHE A 168 -12.15 -12.97 0.12
N VAL A 169 -12.22 -11.76 -0.42
CA VAL A 169 -12.10 -11.52 -1.85
C VAL A 169 -10.88 -10.66 -2.15
N VAL A 170 -9.94 -11.20 -2.94
CA VAL A 170 -8.81 -10.44 -3.44
C VAL A 170 -9.02 -10.12 -4.91
N THR A 171 -8.91 -8.84 -5.28
CA THR A 171 -8.94 -8.40 -6.67
C THR A 171 -7.55 -7.96 -7.14
N ALA A 172 -7.17 -8.33 -8.35
CA ALA A 172 -5.93 -7.90 -8.98
C ALA A 172 -6.04 -8.02 -10.50
N ALA A 173 -5.59 -7.01 -11.24
CA ALA A 173 -5.51 -7.01 -12.71
C ALA A 173 -6.80 -7.49 -13.42
N GLY A 174 -7.98 -7.12 -12.88
CA GLY A 174 -9.28 -7.49 -13.45
C GLY A 174 -9.76 -8.91 -13.12
N TYR A 175 -9.06 -9.63 -12.25
CA TYR A 175 -9.47 -10.93 -11.73
C TYR A 175 -9.87 -10.83 -10.26
N ARG A 176 -10.72 -11.78 -9.84
CA ARG A 176 -11.18 -11.95 -8.47
C ARG A 176 -10.76 -13.32 -7.96
N VAL A 177 -10.09 -13.36 -6.83
CA VAL A 177 -9.79 -14.57 -6.07
C VAL A 177 -10.74 -14.60 -4.89
N THR A 178 -11.64 -15.58 -4.86
CA THR A 178 -12.52 -15.82 -3.71
C THR A 178 -11.94 -16.94 -2.87
N ASP A 179 -11.61 -16.61 -1.65
CA ASP A 179 -10.97 -17.50 -0.70
C ASP A 179 -12.00 -18.29 0.13
N LEU A 180 -11.68 -19.55 0.37
CA LEU A 180 -12.46 -20.48 1.17
C LEU A 180 -11.70 -20.99 2.42
N GLY A 181 -10.73 -20.20 2.93
CA GLY A 181 -9.86 -20.59 4.06
C GLY A 181 -8.52 -21.12 3.56
N THR A 182 -7.64 -20.24 3.06
CA THR A 182 -6.49 -20.62 2.24
C THR A 182 -5.23 -19.86 2.58
N LYS A 183 -4.10 -20.43 2.13
CA LYS A 183 -2.83 -19.74 1.99
C LYS A 183 -2.50 -19.63 0.52
N PHE A 184 -2.31 -18.43 0.00
CA PHE A 184 -2.01 -18.19 -1.40
C PHE A 184 -1.14 -16.96 -1.61
N LEU A 185 -0.42 -16.96 -2.71
CA LEU A 185 0.42 -15.88 -3.17
C LEU A 185 -0.26 -15.19 -4.36
N VAL A 186 -0.24 -13.87 -4.38
CA VAL A 186 -0.68 -13.07 -5.53
C VAL A 186 0.45 -12.13 -5.90
N ARG A 187 0.87 -12.15 -7.17
CA ARG A 187 1.84 -11.23 -7.75
C ARG A 187 1.24 -10.54 -8.95
N ARG A 188 1.28 -9.23 -8.94
CA ARG A 188 0.85 -8.37 -10.03
C ARG A 188 2.02 -7.55 -10.57
N ASP A 189 2.33 -7.74 -11.83
CA ASP A 189 3.34 -6.97 -12.56
C ASP A 189 2.68 -6.34 -13.80
N GLY A 190 2.31 -5.08 -13.68
CA GLY A 190 1.50 -4.39 -14.68
C GLY A 190 0.16 -5.10 -14.95
N LYS A 191 0.05 -5.69 -16.16
CA LYS A 191 -1.14 -6.47 -16.58
C LYS A 191 -0.99 -7.98 -16.38
N ARG A 192 0.19 -8.45 -15.97
CA ARG A 192 0.44 -9.85 -15.66
C ARG A 192 0.06 -10.11 -14.20
N LEU A 193 -0.73 -11.14 -14.00
CA LEU A 193 -1.15 -11.62 -12.69
C LEU A 193 -0.72 -13.06 -12.53
N GLU A 194 -0.10 -13.37 -11.40
CA GLU A 194 0.21 -14.72 -10.97
C GLU A 194 -0.47 -15.00 -9.63
N ILE A 195 -1.16 -16.12 -9.53
CA ILE A 195 -1.81 -16.57 -8.30
C ILE A 195 -1.35 -18.00 -8.05
N THR A 196 -0.72 -18.25 -6.92
CA THR A 196 -0.24 -19.59 -6.54
C THR A 196 -0.94 -20.02 -5.26
N LEU A 197 -1.68 -21.13 -5.32
CA LEU A 197 -2.34 -21.68 -4.15
C LEU A 197 -1.37 -22.59 -3.38
N VAL A 198 -1.20 -22.28 -2.09
CA VAL A 198 -0.30 -23.04 -1.20
C VAL A 198 -1.08 -24.06 -0.38
N GLU A 199 -2.23 -23.68 0.17
CA GLU A 199 -3.06 -24.53 1.04
C GLU A 199 -4.53 -24.15 0.91
N GLY A 200 -5.44 -25.13 0.99
CA GLY A 200 -6.89 -24.93 0.95
C GLY A 200 -7.47 -24.96 -0.46
N SER A 201 -8.46 -24.14 -0.76
CA SER A 201 -9.13 -24.03 -2.07
C SER A 201 -9.55 -22.60 -2.35
N ALA A 202 -9.25 -22.09 -3.53
CA ALA A 202 -9.60 -20.75 -3.96
C ALA A 202 -10.23 -20.77 -5.36
N ARG A 203 -11.19 -19.88 -5.62
CA ARG A 203 -11.77 -19.71 -6.94
C ARG A 203 -11.28 -18.42 -7.58
N VAL A 204 -10.82 -18.52 -8.81
CA VAL A 204 -10.38 -17.40 -9.63
C VAL A 204 -11.41 -17.14 -10.72
N ASP A 205 -11.99 -15.94 -10.71
CA ASP A 205 -13.01 -15.49 -11.66
C ASP A 205 -12.55 -14.21 -12.37
N PRO A 206 -12.86 -14.01 -13.67
CA PRO A 206 -12.81 -12.69 -14.29
C PRO A 206 -13.72 -11.72 -13.50
N ALA A 207 -13.21 -10.56 -13.12
CA ALA A 207 -13.96 -9.54 -12.38
C ALA A 207 -14.57 -8.49 -13.33
N GLU A 208 -13.99 -8.32 -14.52
CA GLU A 208 -14.37 -7.35 -15.52
C GLU A 208 -14.84 -8.05 -16.81
N LYS A 209 -15.78 -7.43 -17.55
CA LYS A 209 -16.36 -8.02 -18.77
C LYS A 209 -15.35 -8.20 -19.90
N ASP A 210 -14.31 -7.36 -19.91
CA ASP A 210 -13.28 -7.36 -20.96
C ASP A 210 -12.11 -8.30 -20.65
N VAL A 211 -12.12 -8.90 -19.45
CA VAL A 211 -11.09 -9.86 -19.03
C VAL A 211 -11.47 -11.27 -19.48
N ARG A 212 -10.61 -11.89 -20.26
CA ARG A 212 -10.84 -13.23 -20.80
C ARG A 212 -10.42 -14.30 -19.81
N GLY A 213 -11.24 -15.32 -19.66
CA GLY A 213 -10.96 -16.49 -18.84
C GLY A 213 -12.24 -17.17 -18.41
N LYS A 214 -12.11 -18.42 -17.94
CA LYS A 214 -13.20 -19.15 -17.29
C LYS A 214 -12.94 -19.17 -15.80
N SER A 215 -14.02 -19.18 -15.02
CA SER A 215 -13.96 -19.46 -13.59
C SER A 215 -13.18 -20.78 -13.37
N THR A 216 -12.20 -20.73 -12.47
CA THR A 216 -11.32 -21.86 -12.20
C THR A 216 -11.14 -22.01 -10.70
N VAL A 217 -11.33 -23.25 -10.22
CA VAL A 217 -11.05 -23.61 -8.82
C VAL A 217 -9.64 -24.16 -8.74
N LEU A 218 -8.85 -23.64 -7.81
CA LEU A 218 -7.47 -24.03 -7.59
C LEU A 218 -7.37 -25.00 -6.42
N SER A 219 -6.43 -25.93 -6.56
CA SER A 219 -5.97 -26.87 -5.53
C SER A 219 -4.51 -26.55 -5.14
N PRO A 220 -4.01 -27.02 -4.00
CA PRO A 220 -2.65 -26.76 -3.57
C PRO A 220 -1.60 -27.12 -4.63
N GLY A 221 -0.67 -26.20 -4.88
CA GLY A 221 0.33 -26.27 -5.93
C GLY A 221 -0.12 -25.74 -7.30
N ASP A 222 -1.40 -25.45 -7.52
CA ASP A 222 -1.83 -24.83 -8.76
C ASP A 222 -1.39 -23.37 -8.81
N MET A 223 -0.89 -22.97 -9.98
CA MET A 223 -0.53 -21.60 -10.31
C MET A 223 -1.31 -21.13 -11.54
N VAL A 224 -2.03 -20.03 -11.39
CA VAL A 224 -2.64 -19.29 -12.50
C VAL A 224 -1.67 -18.21 -12.96
N VAL A 225 -1.44 -18.15 -14.26
CA VAL A 225 -0.85 -16.97 -14.92
C VAL A 225 -1.92 -16.37 -15.81
N ALA A 226 -2.31 -15.15 -15.47
CA ALA A 226 -3.29 -14.40 -16.24
C ALA A 226 -2.63 -13.17 -16.88
N THR A 227 -2.97 -12.95 -18.14
CA THR A 227 -2.61 -11.77 -18.93
C THR A 227 -3.87 -11.19 -19.57
N ALA A 228 -3.78 -10.05 -20.25
CA ALA A 228 -4.94 -9.47 -20.92
C ALA A 228 -5.67 -10.44 -21.89
N ASN A 229 -4.95 -11.44 -22.43
CA ASN A 229 -5.46 -12.29 -23.51
C ASN A 229 -5.65 -13.76 -23.13
N ALA A 230 -5.06 -14.23 -22.02
CA ALA A 230 -5.03 -15.64 -21.65
C ALA A 230 -5.00 -15.83 -20.13
N LEU A 231 -5.64 -16.91 -19.69
CA LEU A 231 -5.50 -17.48 -18.35
C LEU A 231 -4.99 -18.91 -18.53
N THR A 232 -3.84 -19.22 -17.95
CA THR A 232 -3.21 -20.52 -17.99
C THR A 232 -3.07 -21.05 -16.57
N VAL A 233 -3.38 -22.33 -16.37
CA VAL A 233 -3.17 -23.02 -15.10
C VAL A 233 -2.04 -24.02 -15.26
N THR A 234 -1.07 -23.99 -14.36
CA THR A 234 0.05 -24.93 -14.30
C THR A 234 0.19 -25.45 -12.87
N LYS A 235 0.90 -26.56 -12.69
CA LYS A 235 1.15 -27.11 -11.35
C LYS A 235 2.62 -26.96 -10.99
N LYS A 236 2.87 -26.39 -9.81
CA LYS A 236 4.21 -26.30 -9.24
C LYS A 236 4.51 -27.51 -8.36
N THR A 237 5.76 -27.92 -8.37
CA THR A 237 6.26 -28.90 -7.40
C THR A 237 6.42 -28.27 -6.03
N THR A 238 6.39 -29.06 -4.96
CA THR A 238 6.59 -28.56 -3.59
C THR A 238 7.90 -27.77 -3.43
N PRO A 239 9.06 -28.21 -3.99
CA PRO A 239 10.27 -27.39 -3.94
C PRO A 239 10.16 -26.06 -4.69
N ALA A 240 9.51 -26.03 -5.85
CA ALA A 240 9.32 -24.79 -6.61
C ALA A 240 8.45 -23.79 -5.84
N LEU A 241 7.41 -24.29 -5.18
CA LEU A 241 6.55 -23.47 -4.31
C LEU A 241 7.31 -22.91 -3.10
N ALA A 242 8.17 -23.73 -2.46
CA ALA A 242 9.00 -23.29 -1.36
C ALA A 242 10.03 -22.22 -1.77
N ASN A 243 10.58 -22.32 -2.97
CA ASN A 243 11.50 -21.35 -3.55
C ASN A 243 10.80 -20.02 -3.84
N GLU A 244 9.60 -20.06 -4.40
CA GLU A 244 8.79 -18.85 -4.66
C GLU A 244 8.44 -18.09 -3.38
N MET A 245 8.24 -18.79 -2.27
CA MET A 245 7.95 -18.19 -0.97
C MET A 245 9.21 -17.79 -0.18
N ALA A 246 10.43 -18.01 -0.71
CA ALA A 246 11.68 -17.76 0.03
C ALA A 246 11.88 -16.27 0.37
N TRP A 247 11.32 -15.36 -0.42
CA TRP A 247 11.37 -13.93 -0.15
C TRP A 247 10.80 -13.55 1.23
N ARG A 248 9.85 -14.31 1.77
CA ARG A 248 9.30 -14.13 3.12
C ARG A 248 10.39 -14.23 4.20
N ARG A 249 11.48 -14.94 3.91
CA ARG A 249 12.69 -15.06 4.76
C ARG A 249 13.82 -14.15 4.31
N GLY A 250 13.61 -13.29 3.29
CA GLY A 250 14.62 -12.40 2.73
C GLY A 250 15.56 -13.05 1.75
N LEU A 251 15.15 -14.16 1.13
CA LEU A 251 15.98 -14.94 0.23
C LEU A 251 15.38 -15.02 -1.17
N LEU A 252 16.24 -15.07 -2.17
CA LEU A 252 15.96 -15.49 -3.55
C LEU A 252 16.62 -16.84 -3.78
N ILE A 253 15.85 -17.82 -4.27
CA ILE A 253 16.35 -19.15 -4.57
C ILE A 253 16.18 -19.39 -6.06
N PHE A 254 17.30 -19.51 -6.76
CA PHE A 254 17.34 -19.82 -8.18
C PHE A 254 17.66 -21.30 -8.39
N ASN A 255 16.90 -21.95 -9.27
CA ASN A 255 17.14 -23.33 -9.68
C ASN A 255 17.17 -23.36 -11.20
N HIS A 256 18.36 -23.30 -11.79
CA HIS A 256 18.59 -23.19 -13.23
C HIS A 256 17.89 -21.98 -13.88
N ALA A 257 17.76 -20.87 -13.13
CA ALA A 257 17.23 -19.61 -13.67
C ALA A 257 18.25 -18.97 -14.62
N THR A 258 17.77 -18.37 -15.70
CA THR A 258 18.63 -17.56 -16.56
C THR A 258 19.13 -16.33 -15.81
N LEU A 259 20.27 -15.78 -16.23
CA LEU A 259 20.77 -14.53 -15.63
C LEU A 259 19.82 -13.36 -15.85
N GLU A 260 19.06 -13.36 -16.95
CA GLU A 260 18.01 -12.38 -17.20
C GLU A 260 16.87 -12.49 -16.18
N GLU A 261 16.38 -13.70 -15.90
CA GLU A 261 15.35 -13.94 -14.89
C GLU A 261 15.86 -13.59 -13.48
N ALA A 262 17.09 -13.97 -13.15
CA ALA A 262 17.70 -13.62 -11.88
C ALA A 262 17.88 -12.10 -11.73
N ALA A 263 18.36 -11.40 -12.76
CA ALA A 263 18.49 -9.95 -12.78
C ALA A 263 17.14 -9.26 -12.61
N ALA A 264 16.12 -9.71 -13.33
CA ALA A 264 14.76 -9.18 -13.20
C ALA A 264 14.24 -9.33 -11.76
N GLU A 265 14.50 -10.47 -11.11
CA GLU A 265 14.05 -10.68 -9.74
C GLU A 265 14.84 -9.80 -8.74
N PHE A 266 16.18 -9.71 -8.83
CA PHE A 266 16.97 -8.79 -8.00
C PHE A 266 16.55 -7.33 -8.16
N ASN A 267 16.21 -6.93 -9.38
CA ASN A 267 15.82 -5.57 -9.73
C ASN A 267 14.49 -5.14 -9.06
N ARG A 268 13.70 -6.08 -8.58
CA ARG A 268 12.51 -5.77 -7.77
C ARG A 268 12.88 -5.29 -6.37
N TYR A 269 13.93 -5.83 -5.77
CA TYR A 269 14.30 -5.60 -4.38
C TYR A 269 15.34 -4.49 -4.19
N ASN A 270 16.01 -4.07 -5.26
CA ASN A 270 17.15 -3.18 -5.17
C ASN A 270 16.93 -1.91 -6.01
N SER A 271 17.36 -0.76 -5.49
CA SER A 271 17.40 0.49 -6.25
C SER A 271 18.53 0.46 -7.29
N GLN A 272 19.66 -0.18 -6.94
CA GLN A 272 20.74 -0.49 -7.86
C GLN A 272 20.32 -1.61 -8.80
N LYS A 273 20.38 -1.39 -10.11
CA LYS A 273 19.86 -2.35 -11.09
C LYS A 273 20.97 -3.22 -11.65
N LEU A 274 20.66 -4.51 -11.81
CA LEU A 274 21.49 -5.47 -12.50
C LEU A 274 21.12 -5.47 -13.98
N VAL A 275 22.06 -5.08 -14.83
CA VAL A 275 21.85 -4.95 -16.28
C VAL A 275 22.67 -6.04 -17.00
N ILE A 276 22.02 -6.83 -17.82
CA ILE A 276 22.66 -7.86 -18.64
C ILE A 276 22.90 -7.31 -20.04
N ALA A 277 24.18 -7.11 -20.41
CA ALA A 277 24.57 -6.35 -21.60
C ALA A 277 24.40 -7.13 -22.92
N SER A 278 24.21 -8.46 -22.89
CA SER A 278 24.08 -9.22 -24.13
C SER A 278 23.17 -10.45 -23.99
N PRO A 279 22.53 -10.88 -25.10
CA PRO A 279 21.68 -12.08 -25.10
C PRO A 279 22.45 -13.39 -24.80
N SER A 280 23.75 -13.44 -25.06
CA SER A 280 24.57 -14.63 -24.76
C SER A 280 24.79 -14.77 -23.25
N VAL A 281 24.97 -13.67 -22.53
CA VAL A 281 25.04 -13.63 -21.06
C VAL A 281 23.65 -13.89 -20.46
N ALA A 282 22.61 -13.26 -21.00
CA ALA A 282 21.23 -13.37 -20.52
C ALA A 282 20.75 -14.84 -20.41
N ARG A 283 21.08 -15.67 -21.37
CA ARG A 283 20.68 -17.09 -21.44
C ARG A 283 21.50 -18.06 -20.58
N ARG A 284 22.59 -17.60 -19.96
CA ARG A 284 23.34 -18.45 -19.01
C ARG A 284 22.49 -18.74 -17.78
N THR A 285 22.55 -19.96 -17.29
CA THR A 285 21.75 -20.37 -16.14
C THR A 285 22.58 -20.48 -14.88
N ILE A 286 22.02 -20.04 -13.78
CA ILE A 286 22.62 -20.05 -12.45
C ILE A 286 21.68 -20.70 -11.44
N GLY A 287 22.26 -21.34 -10.43
CA GLY A 287 21.54 -21.83 -9.26
C GLY A 287 22.19 -21.33 -7.99
N GLY A 288 21.41 -21.18 -6.95
CA GLY A 288 21.90 -20.73 -5.65
C GLY A 288 20.85 -20.03 -4.81
N THR A 289 21.23 -19.73 -3.58
CA THR A 289 20.41 -18.96 -2.62
C THR A 289 21.14 -17.68 -2.28
N PHE A 290 20.44 -16.58 -2.41
CA PHE A 290 21.00 -15.23 -2.20
C PHE A 290 20.07 -14.40 -1.32
N PRO A 291 20.61 -13.48 -0.50
CA PRO A 291 19.77 -12.45 0.13
C PRO A 291 19.07 -11.59 -0.92
N THR A 292 17.86 -11.12 -0.64
CA THR A 292 17.13 -10.21 -1.56
C THR A 292 17.91 -8.92 -1.84
N SER A 293 18.75 -8.46 -0.90
CA SER A 293 19.63 -7.29 -1.04
C SER A 293 20.99 -7.61 -1.66
N GLY A 294 21.30 -8.88 -1.95
CA GLY A 294 22.64 -9.34 -2.35
C GLY A 294 22.94 -9.19 -3.84
N VAL A 295 22.58 -8.09 -4.46
CA VAL A 295 22.75 -7.87 -5.90
C VAL A 295 24.23 -7.79 -6.29
N GLU A 296 25.08 -7.19 -5.46
CA GLU A 296 26.53 -7.11 -5.67
C GLU A 296 27.18 -8.48 -5.53
N GLU A 297 26.83 -9.23 -4.49
CA GLU A 297 27.31 -10.60 -4.25
C GLU A 297 26.95 -11.52 -5.42
N PHE A 298 25.72 -11.39 -5.92
CA PHE A 298 25.27 -12.16 -7.08
C PHE A 298 26.12 -11.84 -8.33
N ALA A 299 26.40 -10.56 -8.58
CA ALA A 299 27.21 -10.13 -9.72
C ALA A 299 28.64 -10.69 -9.64
N GLU A 300 29.26 -10.68 -8.44
CA GLU A 300 30.61 -11.26 -8.24
C GLU A 300 30.60 -12.79 -8.40
N VAL A 301 29.54 -13.48 -7.96
CA VAL A 301 29.38 -14.92 -8.22
C VAL A 301 29.26 -15.19 -9.71
N ALA A 302 28.44 -14.42 -10.44
CA ALA A 302 28.32 -14.57 -11.88
C ALA A 302 29.64 -14.33 -12.63
N LYS A 303 30.42 -13.36 -12.21
CA LYS A 303 31.76 -13.07 -12.70
C LYS A 303 32.72 -14.27 -12.46
N GLY A 304 32.74 -14.80 -11.24
CA GLY A 304 33.63 -15.92 -10.87
C GLY A 304 33.27 -17.22 -11.58
N VAL A 305 31.97 -17.51 -11.76
CA VAL A 305 31.51 -18.76 -12.37
C VAL A 305 31.64 -18.75 -13.89
N PHE A 306 31.38 -17.63 -14.54
CA PHE A 306 31.32 -17.57 -16.02
C PHE A 306 32.47 -16.79 -16.64
N GLY A 307 33.31 -16.09 -15.85
CA GLY A 307 34.40 -15.26 -16.37
C GLY A 307 33.91 -13.95 -16.99
N PHE A 308 32.71 -13.48 -16.62
CA PHE A 308 32.14 -12.25 -17.14
C PHE A 308 32.82 -10.99 -16.58
N HIS A 309 32.69 -9.90 -17.31
CA HIS A 309 33.08 -8.59 -16.82
C HIS A 309 31.92 -7.93 -16.07
N VAL A 310 32.19 -7.48 -14.85
CA VAL A 310 31.25 -6.73 -14.01
C VAL A 310 31.76 -5.31 -13.83
N LYS A 311 30.94 -4.32 -14.17
CA LYS A 311 31.26 -2.89 -14.02
C LYS A 311 30.10 -2.14 -13.42
N THR A 312 30.37 -1.24 -12.47
CA THR A 312 29.37 -0.29 -11.99
C THR A 312 29.34 0.91 -12.93
N GLN A 313 28.16 1.25 -13.45
CA GLN A 313 27.93 2.40 -14.32
C GLN A 313 26.81 3.26 -13.71
N GLY A 314 27.18 4.39 -13.09
CA GLY A 314 26.23 5.16 -12.29
C GLY A 314 25.73 4.36 -11.09
N ASN A 315 24.44 4.11 -11.02
CA ASN A 315 23.84 3.28 -9.97
C ASN A 315 23.60 1.82 -10.43
N ASP A 316 23.98 1.44 -11.64
CA ASP A 316 23.71 0.12 -12.20
C ASP A 316 24.95 -0.77 -12.19
N ILE A 317 24.75 -2.07 -12.00
CA ILE A 317 25.75 -3.12 -12.16
C ILE A 317 25.54 -3.76 -13.52
N VAL A 318 26.52 -3.62 -14.42
CA VAL A 318 26.45 -4.16 -15.78
C VAL A 318 27.30 -5.43 -15.89
N ILE A 319 26.67 -6.53 -16.31
CA ILE A 319 27.35 -7.81 -16.61
C ILE A 319 27.47 -7.96 -18.13
N SER A 320 28.70 -8.10 -18.60
CA SER A 320 29.03 -8.25 -20.02
C SER A 320 29.95 -9.46 -20.27
N PRO A 321 30.05 -9.95 -21.52
CA PRO A 321 30.90 -11.08 -21.89
C PRO A 321 32.35 -10.90 -21.50
#